data_51748c073a4fb96672ccf6afe030d2c9
#
_entry.id   51748c073a4fb96672ccf6afe030d2c9
#
_cell.length_a   1.000
_cell.length_b   1.000
_cell.length_c   1.000
_cell.angle_alpha   90.00
_cell.angle_beta   90.00
_cell.angle_gamma   90.00
#
_symmetry.space_group_name_H-M   'P 1'
#
loop_
_entity.id
_entity.type
_entity.pdbx_description
1 polymer ?
#
loop_
_entity_poly.entity_id
_entity_poly.type
_entity_poly.pdbx_seq_one_letter_code
_entity_poly.pdbx_strand_id
1 'polypeptide(L)'
;MKKTLLAVLAHPDDESFGIGGTLALYSRKGYDTYLICATRGEEGSMNEEHLNGYKDKAELRTNELQNAAKHLGLKEVFFLGYRDSGMPGTDANKHPDAQINHPLDEVAGKVVKYIRELKPDIIITFDPIGGYKHPDHIHIHQATVLAFEKADDPSFHPEAGSPFKPRALYYQVFPRGILRWTVRLMPLFGKDPTKFGLNGDVNLQELAEVEFPVHVRLDIQSVEEAKRLAGAQHASQGGGMRRGLMGFVARMFGGHEDYMRAYPPVGNSFRKKSDLFDI
;
A
#
# COMPACT_ATOMS: atom_id res chain seq x y z
N MET A 1 8.04 7.52 -24.96
CA MET A 1 7.64 8.17 -23.69
C MET A 1 8.20 7.34 -22.55
N LYS A 2 8.58 7.96 -21.45
CA LYS A 2 9.05 7.26 -20.25
C LYS A 2 7.88 6.55 -19.57
N LYS A 3 8.06 5.30 -19.16
CA LYS A 3 7.01 4.54 -18.48
C LYS A 3 6.75 5.10 -17.09
N THR A 4 5.50 5.14 -16.67
CA THR A 4 5.07 5.77 -15.41
C THR A 4 4.25 4.78 -14.58
N LEU A 5 4.56 4.69 -13.28
CA LEU A 5 3.86 3.89 -12.29
C LEU A 5 3.37 4.78 -11.16
N LEU A 6 2.09 4.65 -10.80
CA LEU A 6 1.47 5.35 -9.69
C LEU A 6 1.02 4.33 -8.64
N ALA A 7 1.52 4.44 -7.42
CA ALA A 7 0.98 3.75 -6.26
C ALA A 7 -0.02 4.65 -5.54
N VAL A 8 -1.15 4.09 -5.09
CA VAL A 8 -2.19 4.79 -4.32
C VAL A 8 -2.44 3.99 -3.05
N LEU A 9 -1.97 4.51 -1.92
CA LEU A 9 -1.94 3.83 -0.62
C LEU A 9 -2.51 4.74 0.48
N ALA A 10 -2.70 4.19 1.68
CA ALA A 10 -3.41 4.86 2.78
C ALA A 10 -2.48 5.64 3.69
N HIS A 11 -1.41 5.01 4.20
CA HIS A 11 -0.59 5.55 5.29
C HIS A 11 0.89 5.59 4.93
N PRO A 12 1.67 6.48 5.60
CA PRO A 12 3.13 6.40 5.57
C PRO A 12 3.60 5.09 6.20
N ASP A 13 4.24 4.24 5.44
CA ASP A 13 4.82 2.91 5.66
C ASP A 13 4.30 1.82 4.69
N ASP A 14 3.08 1.93 4.21
CA ASP A 14 2.47 0.98 3.26
C ASP A 14 3.34 0.77 2.01
N GLU A 15 3.94 1.84 1.52
CA GLU A 15 4.80 1.79 0.34
C GLU A 15 6.06 0.95 0.60
N SER A 16 6.69 1.12 1.76
CA SER A 16 7.95 0.46 2.11
C SER A 16 7.73 -0.99 2.51
N PHE A 17 6.74 -1.26 3.35
CA PHE A 17 6.47 -2.62 3.85
C PHE A 17 5.77 -3.47 2.80
N GLY A 18 4.88 -2.87 2.03
CA GLY A 18 4.09 -3.55 1.01
C GLY A 18 4.83 -3.73 -0.32
N ILE A 19 5.06 -2.65 -1.03
CA ILE A 19 5.48 -2.64 -2.45
C ILE A 19 6.83 -1.95 -2.70
N GLY A 20 7.63 -1.75 -1.65
CA GLY A 20 8.87 -0.98 -1.75
C GLY A 20 9.88 -1.57 -2.73
N GLY A 21 9.94 -2.90 -2.85
CA GLY A 21 10.77 -3.55 -3.85
C GLY A 21 10.33 -3.22 -5.27
N THR A 22 9.04 -3.23 -5.54
CA THR A 22 8.46 -2.85 -6.84
C THR A 22 8.78 -1.41 -7.19
N LEU A 23 8.56 -0.48 -6.26
CA LEU A 23 8.83 0.94 -6.47
C LEU A 23 10.33 1.16 -6.77
N ALA A 24 11.23 0.57 -5.97
CA ALA A 24 12.67 0.66 -6.18
C ALA A 24 13.11 0.00 -7.49
N LEU A 25 12.54 -1.16 -7.86
CA LEU A 25 12.86 -1.88 -9.09
C LEU A 25 12.55 -1.06 -10.33
N TYR A 26 11.36 -0.47 -10.40
CA TYR A 26 10.95 0.32 -11.56
C TYR A 26 11.65 1.69 -11.60
N SER A 27 11.88 2.32 -10.45
CA SER A 27 12.73 3.52 -10.37
C SER A 27 14.14 3.25 -10.89
N ARG A 28 14.78 2.13 -10.48
CA ARG A 28 16.11 1.72 -10.98
C ARG A 28 16.12 1.41 -12.48
N LYS A 29 15.00 0.90 -13.03
CA LYS A 29 14.81 0.72 -14.48
C LYS A 29 14.63 2.06 -15.22
N GLY A 30 14.64 3.19 -14.53
CA GLY A 30 14.49 4.52 -15.09
C GLY A 30 13.05 4.95 -15.34
N TYR A 31 12.06 4.26 -14.77
CA TYR A 31 10.65 4.64 -14.87
C TYR A 31 10.33 5.78 -13.88
N ASP A 32 9.32 6.58 -14.18
CA ASP A 32 8.80 7.55 -13.22
C ASP A 32 7.86 6.83 -12.26
N THR A 33 8.22 6.81 -10.97
CA THR A 33 7.44 6.17 -9.92
C THR A 33 6.92 7.23 -8.96
N TYR A 34 5.61 7.22 -8.71
CA TYR A 34 4.90 8.18 -7.86
C TYR A 34 4.10 7.46 -6.79
N LEU A 35 3.86 8.15 -5.69
CA LEU A 35 3.03 7.67 -4.60
C LEU A 35 1.98 8.72 -4.25
N ILE A 36 0.72 8.30 -4.15
CA ILE A 36 -0.34 8.99 -3.41
C ILE A 36 -0.49 8.30 -2.07
N CYS A 37 -0.39 9.05 -0.98
CA CYS A 37 -0.68 8.65 0.38
C CYS A 37 -1.94 9.38 0.84
N ALA A 38 -2.98 8.65 1.26
CA ALA A 38 -4.27 9.27 1.54
C ALA A 38 -4.26 10.10 2.82
N THR A 39 -3.58 9.62 3.86
CA THR A 39 -3.50 10.22 5.19
C THR A 39 -2.05 10.47 5.60
N ARG A 40 -1.85 10.99 6.80
CA ARG A 40 -0.51 11.14 7.41
C ARG A 40 -0.27 10.15 8.54
N GLY A 41 -1.19 9.19 8.77
CA GLY A 41 -1.06 8.14 9.75
C GLY A 41 -1.15 8.62 11.19
N GLU A 42 -2.05 9.54 11.49
CA GLU A 42 -2.20 10.22 12.78
C GLU A 42 -2.54 9.26 13.92
N GLU A 43 -3.22 8.14 13.61
CA GLU A 43 -3.68 7.16 14.60
C GLU A 43 -2.67 6.01 14.83
N GLY A 44 -1.56 5.98 14.10
CA GLY A 44 -0.54 4.95 14.25
C GLY A 44 -0.01 4.85 15.68
N SER A 45 0.08 3.62 16.20
CA SER A 45 0.66 3.33 17.52
C SER A 45 2.17 3.51 17.49
N MET A 46 2.72 4.24 18.46
CA MET A 46 4.16 4.48 18.56
C MET A 46 4.57 4.87 19.98
N ASN A 47 5.86 4.74 20.29
CA ASN A 47 6.41 5.30 21.52
C ASN A 47 6.53 6.83 21.39
N GLU A 48 6.15 7.55 22.45
CA GLU A 48 6.19 9.02 22.49
C GLU A 48 7.62 9.59 22.28
N GLU A 49 8.65 8.81 22.61
CA GLU A 49 10.05 9.17 22.38
C GLU A 49 10.36 9.49 20.90
N HIS A 50 9.62 8.89 19.96
CA HIS A 50 9.77 9.19 18.53
C HIS A 50 9.30 10.60 18.16
N LEU A 51 8.43 11.23 18.96
CA LEU A 51 7.93 12.60 18.73
C LEU A 51 8.98 13.68 19.01
N ASN A 52 10.12 13.32 19.59
CA ASN A 52 11.13 14.31 19.96
C ASN A 52 11.60 15.09 18.72
N GLY A 53 11.34 16.40 18.72
CA GLY A 53 11.67 17.30 17.61
C GLY A 53 10.58 17.46 16.54
N TYR A 54 9.43 16.79 16.68
CA TYR A 54 8.27 16.91 15.78
C TYR A 54 7.07 17.49 16.53
N LYS A 55 6.24 18.24 15.83
CA LYS A 55 5.03 18.85 16.38
C LYS A 55 3.97 17.78 16.76
N ASP A 56 3.80 16.79 15.89
CA ASP A 56 2.81 15.72 16.03
C ASP A 56 3.21 14.48 15.21
N LYS A 57 2.42 13.41 15.34
CA LYS A 57 2.62 12.15 14.60
C LYS A 57 2.56 12.34 13.09
N ALA A 58 1.68 13.21 12.60
CA ALA A 58 1.52 13.47 11.18
C ALA A 58 2.80 14.06 10.56
N GLU A 59 3.44 15.01 11.25
CA GLU A 59 4.70 15.60 10.83
C GLU A 59 5.83 14.56 10.83
N LEU A 60 5.98 13.81 11.92
CA LEU A 60 6.96 12.74 12.04
C LEU A 60 6.82 11.72 10.90
N ARG A 61 5.62 11.13 10.74
CA ARG A 61 5.37 10.08 9.74
C ARG A 61 5.49 10.60 8.31
N THR A 62 5.12 11.87 8.08
CA THR A 62 5.39 12.54 6.79
C THR A 62 6.90 12.61 6.51
N ASN A 63 7.72 12.95 7.51
CA ASN A 63 9.17 13.01 7.35
C ASN A 63 9.77 11.61 7.11
N GLU A 64 9.29 10.59 7.86
CA GLU A 64 9.68 9.20 7.65
C GLU A 64 9.39 8.75 6.22
N LEU A 65 8.18 9.00 5.70
CA LEU A 65 7.79 8.69 4.32
C LEU A 65 8.66 9.42 3.28
N GLN A 66 8.92 10.70 3.48
CA GLN A 66 9.78 11.48 2.56
C GLN A 66 11.21 10.93 2.50
N ASN A 67 11.74 10.44 3.63
CA ASN A 67 13.04 9.79 3.66
C ASN A 67 13.01 8.39 3.04
N ALA A 68 11.97 7.59 3.29
CA ALA A 68 11.75 6.31 2.65
C ALA A 68 11.66 6.45 1.11
N ALA A 69 10.92 7.44 0.63
CA ALA A 69 10.76 7.75 -0.80
C ALA A 69 12.09 7.96 -1.52
N LYS A 70 13.07 8.60 -0.85
CA LYS A 70 14.43 8.78 -1.40
C LYS A 70 15.15 7.44 -1.62
N HIS A 71 15.02 6.51 -0.67
CA HIS A 71 15.63 5.16 -0.79
C HIS A 71 14.95 4.33 -1.89
N LEU A 72 13.65 4.50 -2.09
CA LEU A 72 12.87 3.84 -3.15
C LEU A 72 13.08 4.50 -4.52
N GLY A 73 13.64 5.72 -4.56
CA GLY A 73 13.82 6.50 -5.77
C GLY A 73 12.51 7.02 -6.35
N LEU A 74 11.52 7.29 -5.49
CA LEU A 74 10.27 7.92 -5.91
C LEU A 74 10.53 9.33 -6.44
N LYS A 75 9.83 9.69 -7.50
CA LYS A 75 9.93 11.02 -8.09
C LYS A 75 9.21 12.05 -7.25
N GLU A 76 8.04 11.67 -6.72
CA GLU A 76 7.25 12.53 -5.85
C GLU A 76 6.26 11.72 -5.01
N VAL A 77 5.90 12.27 -3.84
CA VAL A 77 4.87 11.78 -2.92
C VAL A 77 3.80 12.85 -2.76
N PHE A 78 2.55 12.49 -3.02
CA PHE A 78 1.39 13.35 -2.87
C PHE A 78 0.54 12.90 -1.69
N PHE A 79 -0.02 13.84 -0.93
CA PHE A 79 -0.97 13.57 0.13
C PHE A 79 -2.37 14.04 -0.27
N LEU A 80 -3.40 13.21 -0.03
CA LEU A 80 -4.80 13.63 -0.29
C LEU A 80 -5.36 14.53 0.81
N GLY A 81 -4.70 14.55 1.97
CA GLY A 81 -5.04 15.46 3.08
C GLY A 81 -6.18 14.98 3.96
N TYR A 82 -6.53 13.70 3.93
CA TYR A 82 -7.46 13.09 4.87
C TYR A 82 -6.76 12.73 6.19
N ARG A 83 -7.56 12.61 7.25
CA ARG A 83 -7.09 12.10 8.53
C ARG A 83 -7.17 10.57 8.55
N ASP A 84 -6.20 9.92 9.18
CA ASP A 84 -6.22 8.50 9.47
C ASP A 84 -7.47 8.14 10.29
N SER A 85 -8.20 7.13 9.82
CA SER A 85 -9.46 6.70 10.44
C SER A 85 -9.25 5.75 11.62
N GLY A 86 -8.03 5.23 11.80
CA GLY A 86 -7.72 4.19 12.78
C GLY A 86 -8.34 2.83 12.47
N MET A 87 -8.11 1.87 13.35
CA MET A 87 -8.66 0.52 13.24
C MET A 87 -10.19 0.49 13.43
N PRO A 88 -10.88 -0.54 12.92
CA PRO A 88 -12.32 -0.65 13.03
C PRO A 88 -12.82 -0.54 14.49
N GLY A 89 -13.82 0.31 14.72
CA GLY A 89 -14.45 0.49 16.03
C GLY A 89 -13.74 1.44 16.99
N THR A 90 -12.66 2.09 16.58
CA THR A 90 -11.99 3.14 17.37
C THR A 90 -12.75 4.47 17.30
N ASP A 91 -12.50 5.36 18.25
CA ASP A 91 -13.10 6.70 18.23
C ASP A 91 -12.64 7.54 17.05
N ALA A 92 -11.47 7.28 16.51
CA ALA A 92 -10.94 7.91 15.31
C ALA A 92 -11.88 7.74 14.10
N ASN A 93 -12.62 6.63 14.01
CA ASN A 93 -13.62 6.41 12.94
C ASN A 93 -14.75 7.45 12.95
N LYS A 94 -14.99 8.14 14.06
CA LYS A 94 -16.05 9.16 14.21
C LYS A 94 -15.58 10.57 13.86
N HIS A 95 -14.28 10.77 13.66
CA HIS A 95 -13.73 12.09 13.35
C HIS A 95 -14.25 12.56 11.99
N PRO A 96 -14.76 13.81 11.85
CA PRO A 96 -15.34 14.28 10.60
C PRO A 96 -14.34 14.24 9.41
N ASP A 97 -13.06 14.49 9.66
CA ASP A 97 -12.01 14.48 8.65
C ASP A 97 -11.41 13.08 8.41
N ALA A 98 -11.88 12.03 9.12
CA ALA A 98 -11.43 10.67 8.88
C ALA A 98 -11.73 10.24 7.46
N GLN A 99 -10.78 9.62 6.78
CA GLN A 99 -10.87 9.27 5.35
C GLN A 99 -12.16 8.53 5.00
N ILE A 100 -12.59 7.60 5.85
CA ILE A 100 -13.80 6.78 5.63
C ILE A 100 -15.11 7.57 5.69
N ASN A 101 -15.12 8.78 6.24
CA ASN A 101 -16.31 9.62 6.35
C ASN A 101 -16.48 10.56 5.14
N HIS A 102 -15.55 10.58 4.22
CA HIS A 102 -15.67 11.33 2.97
C HIS A 102 -16.35 10.49 1.89
N PRO A 103 -17.20 11.11 1.04
CA PRO A 103 -17.82 10.42 -0.09
C PRO A 103 -16.77 9.78 -1.02
N LEU A 104 -17.07 8.57 -1.48
CA LEU A 104 -16.14 7.80 -2.30
C LEU A 104 -15.77 8.51 -3.61
N ASP A 105 -16.73 9.20 -4.22
CA ASP A 105 -16.53 9.98 -5.46
C ASP A 105 -15.62 11.20 -5.24
N GLU A 106 -15.69 11.84 -4.07
CA GLU A 106 -14.77 12.93 -3.70
C GLU A 106 -13.32 12.42 -3.63
N VAL A 107 -13.11 11.31 -2.91
CA VAL A 107 -11.78 10.71 -2.78
C VAL A 107 -11.26 10.23 -4.15
N ALA A 108 -12.13 9.60 -4.95
CA ALA A 108 -11.82 9.19 -6.31
C ALA A 108 -11.47 10.39 -7.21
N GLY A 109 -12.19 11.50 -7.09
CA GLY A 109 -11.91 12.74 -7.81
C GLY A 109 -10.51 13.29 -7.56
N LYS A 110 -10.06 13.27 -6.29
CA LYS A 110 -8.67 13.64 -5.97
C LYS A 110 -7.64 12.70 -6.61
N VAL A 111 -7.92 11.40 -6.65
CA VAL A 111 -7.05 10.42 -7.34
C VAL A 111 -7.07 10.63 -8.85
N VAL A 112 -8.25 10.89 -9.46
CA VAL A 112 -8.40 11.21 -10.91
C VAL A 112 -7.56 12.41 -11.31
N LYS A 113 -7.48 13.44 -10.48
CA LYS A 113 -6.62 14.60 -10.75
C LYS A 113 -5.17 14.14 -11.02
N TYR A 114 -4.60 13.33 -10.15
CA TYR A 114 -3.23 12.84 -10.33
C TYR A 114 -3.10 11.86 -11.49
N ILE A 115 -4.11 11.01 -11.74
CA ILE A 115 -4.11 10.14 -12.92
C ILE A 115 -4.03 10.97 -14.21
N ARG A 116 -4.83 12.03 -14.32
CA ARG A 116 -4.86 12.90 -15.51
C ARG A 116 -3.60 13.76 -15.66
N GLU A 117 -3.02 14.19 -14.54
CA GLU A 117 -1.78 14.98 -14.51
C GLU A 117 -0.54 14.13 -14.85
N LEU A 118 -0.36 13.00 -14.16
CA LEU A 118 0.83 12.16 -14.27
C LEU A 118 0.78 11.16 -15.42
N LYS A 119 -0.42 10.85 -15.92
CA LYS A 119 -0.69 9.90 -17.01
C LYS A 119 0.01 8.55 -16.82
N PRO A 120 -0.21 7.87 -15.68
CA PRO A 120 0.48 6.62 -15.38
C PRO A 120 0.06 5.50 -16.33
N ASP A 121 1.02 4.70 -16.79
CA ASP A 121 0.73 3.45 -17.52
C ASP A 121 0.04 2.44 -16.59
N ILE A 122 0.52 2.37 -15.34
CA ILE A 122 0.11 1.38 -14.35
C ILE A 122 -0.25 2.08 -13.04
N ILE A 123 -1.35 1.60 -12.45
CA ILE A 123 -1.75 1.96 -11.09
C ILE A 123 -1.66 0.72 -10.20
N ILE A 124 -1.16 0.89 -8.97
CA ILE A 124 -1.13 -0.14 -7.93
C ILE A 124 -1.88 0.38 -6.70
N THR A 125 -2.71 -0.46 -6.10
CA THR A 125 -3.37 -0.21 -4.82
C THR A 125 -3.50 -1.49 -4.00
N PHE A 126 -4.15 -1.44 -2.84
CA PHE A 126 -4.43 -2.60 -2.00
C PHE A 126 -5.36 -3.61 -2.69
N ASP A 127 -5.44 -4.82 -2.13
CA ASP A 127 -6.47 -5.79 -2.46
C ASP A 127 -7.86 -5.34 -1.93
N PRO A 128 -8.97 -5.97 -2.38
CA PRO A 128 -10.33 -5.56 -2.01
C PRO A 128 -10.65 -5.60 -0.51
N ILE A 129 -9.90 -6.36 0.30
CA ILE A 129 -10.07 -6.39 1.75
C ILE A 129 -9.09 -5.47 2.48
N GLY A 130 -8.31 -4.66 1.74
CA GLY A 130 -7.34 -3.72 2.32
C GLY A 130 -6.22 -4.41 3.08
N GLY A 131 -5.71 -5.54 2.58
CA GLY A 131 -4.63 -6.30 3.17
C GLY A 131 -4.99 -6.98 4.48
N TYR A 132 -5.17 -6.21 5.56
CA TYR A 132 -5.53 -6.68 6.90
C TYR A 132 -6.83 -6.06 7.44
N LYS A 133 -7.73 -5.63 6.56
CA LYS A 133 -9.05 -5.04 6.84
C LYS A 133 -9.00 -3.66 7.48
N HIS A 134 -7.94 -2.89 7.26
CA HIS A 134 -7.93 -1.50 7.70
C HIS A 134 -8.97 -0.68 6.92
N PRO A 135 -9.82 0.13 7.59
CA PRO A 135 -10.88 0.88 6.91
C PRO A 135 -10.37 1.79 5.80
N ASP A 136 -9.28 2.51 6.04
CA ASP A 136 -8.68 3.40 5.05
C ASP A 136 -8.12 2.66 3.85
N HIS A 137 -7.54 1.45 4.05
CA HIS A 137 -7.06 0.63 2.94
C HIS A 137 -8.20 0.18 2.03
N ILE A 138 -9.34 -0.23 2.62
CA ILE A 138 -10.54 -0.61 1.87
C ILE A 138 -11.09 0.60 1.13
N HIS A 139 -11.19 1.74 1.80
CA HIS A 139 -11.78 2.95 1.22
C HIS A 139 -10.93 3.52 0.09
N ILE A 140 -9.59 3.60 0.26
CA ILE A 140 -8.71 4.09 -0.80
C ILE A 140 -8.60 3.08 -1.97
N HIS A 141 -8.68 1.77 -1.69
CA HIS A 141 -8.82 0.77 -2.75
C HIS A 141 -10.05 1.05 -3.61
N GLN A 142 -11.22 1.20 -2.99
CA GLN A 142 -12.48 1.46 -3.69
C GLN A 142 -12.43 2.78 -4.48
N ALA A 143 -11.89 3.84 -3.87
CA ALA A 143 -11.70 5.12 -4.53
C ALA A 143 -10.74 5.04 -5.73
N THR A 144 -9.67 4.25 -5.61
CA THR A 144 -8.71 4.04 -6.71
C THR A 144 -9.33 3.25 -7.87
N VAL A 145 -10.14 2.24 -7.57
CA VAL A 145 -10.89 1.47 -8.60
C VAL A 145 -11.83 2.40 -9.35
N LEU A 146 -12.64 3.18 -8.63
CA LEU A 146 -13.56 4.15 -9.22
C LEU A 146 -12.78 5.21 -10.05
N ALA A 147 -11.67 5.71 -9.53
CA ALA A 147 -10.82 6.66 -10.23
C ALA A 147 -10.24 6.07 -11.53
N PHE A 148 -9.77 4.82 -11.49
CA PHE A 148 -9.27 4.11 -12.67
C PHE A 148 -10.34 3.95 -13.74
N GLU A 149 -11.58 3.60 -13.33
CA GLU A 149 -12.71 3.42 -14.24
C GLU A 149 -13.17 4.74 -14.87
N LYS A 150 -13.08 5.84 -14.11
CA LYS A 150 -13.63 7.15 -14.46
C LYS A 150 -12.61 8.17 -14.99
N ALA A 151 -11.32 7.89 -14.94
CA ALA A 151 -10.29 8.86 -15.33
C ALA A 151 -10.35 9.27 -16.82
N ASP A 152 -10.92 8.45 -17.69
CA ASP A 152 -11.17 8.76 -19.12
C ASP A 152 -12.57 9.34 -19.41
N ASP A 153 -13.44 9.44 -18.40
CA ASP A 153 -14.76 10.06 -18.51
C ASP A 153 -14.65 11.59 -18.34
N PRO A 154 -14.87 12.41 -19.39
CA PRO A 154 -14.73 13.87 -19.29
C PRO A 154 -15.79 14.52 -18.39
N SER A 155 -16.89 13.83 -18.07
CA SER A 155 -17.93 14.34 -17.18
C SER A 155 -17.64 14.11 -15.70
N PHE A 156 -16.77 13.16 -15.37
CA PHE A 156 -16.39 12.88 -14.00
C PHE A 156 -15.24 13.81 -13.57
N HIS A 157 -15.51 14.69 -12.60
CA HIS A 157 -14.57 15.71 -12.13
C HIS A 157 -13.87 16.46 -13.28
N PRO A 158 -14.62 17.23 -14.10
CA PRO A 158 -14.07 17.93 -15.26
C PRO A 158 -12.96 18.93 -14.90
N GLU A 159 -12.97 19.46 -13.68
CA GLU A 159 -11.94 20.33 -13.12
C GLU A 159 -10.59 19.63 -12.88
N ALA A 160 -10.58 18.31 -12.83
CA ALA A 160 -9.38 17.52 -12.57
C ALA A 160 -8.44 17.36 -13.77
N GLY A 161 -8.74 18.03 -14.91
CA GLY A 161 -7.89 18.03 -16.10
C GLY A 161 -8.37 17.12 -17.23
N SER A 162 -7.55 16.99 -18.28
CA SER A 162 -7.93 16.25 -19.49
C SER A 162 -8.04 14.74 -19.23
N PRO A 163 -9.08 14.08 -19.77
CA PRO A 163 -9.27 12.63 -19.61
C PRO A 163 -8.05 11.81 -19.99
N PHE A 164 -7.81 10.75 -19.23
CA PHE A 164 -6.71 9.84 -19.49
C PHE A 164 -7.07 8.40 -19.02
N LYS A 165 -6.72 7.38 -19.83
CA LYS A 165 -6.93 5.97 -19.48
C LYS A 165 -5.60 5.29 -19.18
N PRO A 166 -5.36 4.89 -17.92
CA PRO A 166 -4.24 4.01 -17.60
C PRO A 166 -4.38 2.64 -18.27
N ARG A 167 -3.25 1.98 -18.55
CA ARG A 167 -3.23 0.70 -19.27
C ARG A 167 -3.58 -0.48 -18.36
N ALA A 168 -3.19 -0.42 -17.07
CA ALA A 168 -3.43 -1.51 -16.14
C ALA A 168 -3.63 -1.03 -14.70
N LEU A 169 -4.45 -1.80 -13.97
CA LEU A 169 -4.65 -1.71 -12.54
C LEU A 169 -4.25 -3.02 -11.88
N TYR A 170 -3.41 -2.92 -10.86
CA TYR A 170 -2.97 -4.06 -10.05
C TYR A 170 -3.31 -3.86 -8.58
N TYR A 171 -3.68 -4.96 -7.93
CA TYR A 171 -3.81 -5.04 -6.48
C TYR A 171 -2.61 -5.74 -5.90
N GLN A 172 -2.00 -5.14 -4.89
CA GLN A 172 -1.01 -5.83 -4.07
C GLN A 172 -1.69 -6.98 -3.34
N VAL A 173 -1.14 -8.18 -3.40
CA VAL A 173 -1.67 -9.35 -2.72
C VAL A 173 -0.58 -10.06 -1.92
N PHE A 174 -0.96 -10.61 -0.78
CA PHE A 174 -0.06 -11.38 0.06
C PHE A 174 -0.33 -12.88 -0.08
N PRO A 175 0.70 -13.71 -0.34
CA PRO A 175 0.53 -15.16 -0.39
C PRO A 175 0.02 -15.71 0.94
N ARG A 176 -1.20 -16.24 0.97
CA ARG A 176 -1.86 -16.71 2.20
C ARG A 176 -1.42 -18.11 2.65
N GLY A 177 -0.73 -18.86 1.80
CA GLY A 177 -0.28 -20.23 2.14
C GLY A 177 0.56 -20.27 3.41
N ILE A 178 1.52 -19.36 3.56
CA ILE A 178 2.37 -19.26 4.74
C ILE A 178 1.57 -18.77 5.94
N LEU A 179 0.69 -17.80 5.75
CA LEU A 179 -0.18 -17.28 6.81
C LEU A 179 -1.06 -18.40 7.39
N ARG A 180 -1.62 -19.27 6.55
CA ARG A 180 -2.41 -20.44 6.99
C ARG A 180 -1.59 -21.38 7.89
N TRP A 181 -0.34 -21.68 7.52
CA TRP A 181 0.54 -22.48 8.35
C TRP A 181 0.92 -21.77 9.65
N THR A 182 1.25 -20.49 9.57
CA THR A 182 1.59 -19.67 10.75
C THR A 182 0.43 -19.66 11.76
N VAL A 183 -0.79 -19.36 11.29
CA VAL A 183 -2.00 -19.34 12.12
C VAL A 183 -2.24 -20.69 12.82
N ARG A 184 -2.03 -21.82 12.12
CA ARG A 184 -2.19 -23.16 12.72
C ARG A 184 -1.14 -23.46 13.79
N LEU A 185 0.07 -22.92 13.67
CA LEU A 185 1.17 -23.18 14.60
C LEU A 185 1.18 -22.22 15.80
N MET A 186 0.62 -21.00 15.66
CA MET A 186 0.64 -19.99 16.73
C MET A 186 0.12 -20.49 18.08
N PRO A 187 -0.99 -21.26 18.18
CA PRO A 187 -1.47 -21.78 19.46
C PRO A 187 -0.48 -22.70 20.16
N LEU A 188 0.35 -23.44 19.41
CA LEU A 188 1.40 -24.32 19.99
C LEU A 188 2.48 -23.52 20.73
N PHE A 189 2.61 -22.24 20.44
CA PHE A 189 3.54 -21.30 21.08
C PHE A 189 2.82 -20.33 22.03
N GLY A 190 1.56 -20.64 22.43
CA GLY A 190 0.79 -19.81 23.35
C GLY A 190 0.34 -18.48 22.76
N LYS A 191 0.32 -18.33 21.43
CA LYS A 191 -0.12 -17.10 20.75
C LYS A 191 -1.52 -17.27 20.16
N ASP A 192 -2.37 -16.27 20.38
CA ASP A 192 -3.72 -16.21 19.82
C ASP A 192 -3.67 -15.58 18.41
N PRO A 193 -4.00 -16.32 17.33
CA PRO A 193 -3.99 -15.78 15.98
C PRO A 193 -5.11 -14.76 15.71
N THR A 194 -6.12 -14.67 16.58
CA THR A 194 -7.20 -13.69 16.47
C THR A 194 -6.84 -12.32 17.06
N LYS A 195 -5.69 -12.23 17.76
CA LYS A 195 -5.21 -11.04 18.45
C LYS A 195 -3.76 -10.75 18.07
N PHE A 196 -3.54 -10.41 16.81
CA PHE A 196 -2.21 -10.08 16.31
C PHE A 196 -2.00 -8.56 16.22
N GLY A 197 -0.73 -8.13 16.21
CA GLY A 197 -0.34 -6.71 16.19
C GLY A 197 -0.02 -6.16 17.58
N LEU A 198 0.47 -4.92 17.63
CA LEU A 198 0.82 -4.26 18.90
C LEU A 198 -0.39 -4.07 19.82
N ASN A 199 -1.57 -3.86 19.22
CA ASN A 199 -2.83 -3.62 19.92
C ASN A 199 -3.71 -4.89 20.00
N GLY A 200 -3.32 -6.00 19.37
CA GLY A 200 -4.12 -7.23 19.30
C GLY A 200 -5.41 -7.07 18.47
N ASP A 201 -5.42 -6.19 17.50
CA ASP A 201 -6.59 -5.76 16.71
C ASP A 201 -6.65 -6.39 15.31
N VAL A 202 -5.67 -7.23 14.95
CA VAL A 202 -5.63 -7.94 13.66
C VAL A 202 -5.95 -9.42 13.84
N ASN A 203 -7.04 -9.89 13.20
CA ASN A 203 -7.44 -11.29 13.16
C ASN A 203 -6.77 -12.02 11.99
N LEU A 204 -5.61 -12.65 12.24
CA LEU A 204 -4.88 -13.41 11.21
C LEU A 204 -5.63 -14.64 10.72
N GLN A 205 -6.52 -15.22 11.54
CA GLN A 205 -7.30 -16.41 11.15
C GLN A 205 -8.27 -16.05 10.01
N GLU A 206 -9.02 -14.96 10.14
CA GLU A 206 -9.91 -14.48 9.07
C GLU A 206 -9.14 -14.11 7.81
N LEU A 207 -7.97 -13.48 7.97
CA LEU A 207 -7.13 -13.11 6.84
C LEU A 207 -6.60 -14.33 6.09
N ALA A 208 -6.33 -15.43 6.78
CA ALA A 208 -5.83 -16.66 6.17
C ALA A 208 -6.87 -17.38 5.29
N GLU A 209 -8.15 -17.08 5.46
CA GLU A 209 -9.25 -17.70 4.69
C GLU A 209 -9.48 -17.00 3.33
N VAL A 210 -9.06 -15.74 3.19
CA VAL A 210 -9.21 -14.99 1.93
C VAL A 210 -8.03 -15.27 1.01
N GLU A 211 -8.29 -15.62 -0.25
CA GLU A 211 -7.25 -15.85 -1.26
C GLU A 211 -7.52 -15.05 -2.53
N PHE A 212 -6.50 -14.37 -3.01
CA PHE A 212 -6.52 -13.66 -4.29
C PHE A 212 -5.58 -14.34 -5.28
N PRO A 213 -5.93 -14.38 -6.58
CA PRO A 213 -5.06 -14.95 -7.59
C PRO A 213 -3.81 -14.09 -7.76
N VAL A 214 -2.66 -14.75 -7.90
CA VAL A 214 -1.38 -14.09 -8.19
C VAL A 214 -1.14 -14.14 -9.69
N HIS A 215 -1.28 -13.00 -10.36
CA HIS A 215 -1.06 -12.87 -11.79
C HIS A 215 0.37 -12.43 -12.15
N VAL A 216 0.99 -11.62 -11.29
CA VAL A 216 2.39 -11.20 -11.45
C VAL A 216 3.14 -11.47 -10.16
N ARG A 217 4.34 -12.02 -10.29
CA ARG A 217 5.31 -12.16 -9.19
C ARG A 217 6.60 -11.48 -9.60
N LEU A 218 6.94 -10.39 -8.94
CA LEU A 218 8.16 -9.65 -9.18
C LEU A 218 9.28 -10.18 -8.29
N ASP A 219 10.42 -10.49 -8.89
CA ASP A 219 11.66 -10.70 -8.16
C ASP A 219 12.24 -9.33 -7.77
N ILE A 220 12.39 -9.10 -6.47
CA ILE A 220 12.91 -7.85 -5.92
C ILE A 220 14.27 -8.02 -5.23
N GLN A 221 14.94 -9.17 -5.37
CA GLN A 221 16.21 -9.45 -4.70
C GLN A 221 17.28 -8.38 -5.04
N SER A 222 17.31 -7.92 -6.29
CA SER A 222 18.27 -6.89 -6.72
C SER A 222 18.09 -5.52 -6.04
N VAL A 223 16.93 -5.27 -5.43
CA VAL A 223 16.54 -4.00 -4.78
C VAL A 223 16.15 -4.19 -3.31
N GLU A 224 16.37 -5.37 -2.74
CA GLU A 224 16.01 -5.69 -1.35
C GLU A 224 16.63 -4.70 -0.36
N GLU A 225 17.85 -4.25 -0.61
CA GLU A 225 18.53 -3.26 0.24
C GLU A 225 17.82 -1.90 0.21
N ALA A 226 17.35 -1.43 -0.95
CA ALA A 226 16.59 -0.20 -1.04
C ALA A 226 15.27 -0.30 -0.26
N LYS A 227 14.54 -1.43 -0.41
CA LYS A 227 13.32 -1.70 0.36
C LYS A 227 13.61 -1.74 1.87
N ARG A 228 14.70 -2.38 2.29
CA ARG A 228 15.11 -2.48 3.69
C ARG A 228 15.43 -1.10 4.28
N LEU A 229 16.18 -0.27 3.55
CA LEU A 229 16.54 1.09 3.99
C LEU A 229 15.30 1.99 4.07
N ALA A 230 14.38 1.89 3.12
CA ALA A 230 13.11 2.61 3.15
C ALA A 230 12.28 2.20 4.37
N GLY A 231 12.08 0.89 4.58
CA GLY A 231 11.36 0.40 5.76
C GLY A 231 12.00 0.83 7.07
N ALA A 232 13.33 0.98 7.13
CA ALA A 232 14.03 1.44 8.33
C ALA A 232 13.76 2.93 8.64
N GLN A 233 13.31 3.73 7.67
CA GLN A 233 12.93 5.13 7.91
C GLN A 233 11.66 5.25 8.75
N HIS A 234 10.73 4.28 8.66
CA HIS A 234 9.52 4.23 9.46
C HIS A 234 9.77 3.68 10.89
N ALA A 235 10.73 4.29 11.59
CA ALA A 235 11.17 3.86 12.91
C ALA A 235 10.02 3.89 13.93
N SER A 236 9.12 4.87 13.84
CA SER A 236 7.94 5.01 14.70
C SER A 236 6.98 3.83 14.55
N GLN A 237 6.96 3.17 13.38
CA GLN A 237 6.10 2.02 13.06
C GLN A 237 6.86 0.68 13.14
N GLY A 238 7.98 0.64 13.86
CA GLY A 238 8.79 -0.57 14.03
C GLY A 238 9.71 -0.88 12.84
N GLY A 239 9.91 0.06 11.94
CA GLY A 239 10.89 -0.04 10.86
C GLY A 239 12.29 -0.35 11.40
N GLY A 240 13.00 -1.26 10.74
CA GLY A 240 14.34 -1.68 11.18
C GLY A 240 14.37 -2.86 12.16
N MET A 241 13.27 -3.23 12.81
CA MET A 241 13.19 -4.38 13.73
C MET A 241 13.10 -5.73 12.99
N ARG A 242 14.07 -6.04 12.12
CA ARG A 242 14.18 -7.39 11.54
C ARG A 242 15.06 -8.28 12.42
N ARG A 243 14.75 -8.41 13.73
CA ARG A 243 15.42 -9.34 14.64
C ARG A 243 14.52 -10.53 14.98
N GLY A 244 15.11 -11.72 15.21
CA GLY A 244 14.39 -12.92 15.60
C GLY A 244 13.66 -13.63 14.45
N LEU A 245 12.70 -14.50 14.82
CA LEU A 245 11.96 -15.37 13.89
C LEU A 245 11.25 -14.60 12.77
N MET A 246 10.63 -13.46 13.07
CA MET A 246 9.96 -12.63 12.08
C MET A 246 10.93 -12.06 11.04
N GLY A 247 12.12 -11.64 11.45
CA GLY A 247 13.16 -11.21 10.53
C GLY A 247 13.67 -12.34 9.63
N PHE A 248 13.79 -13.55 10.16
CA PHE A 248 14.15 -14.74 9.39
C PHE A 248 13.06 -15.10 8.36
N VAL A 249 11.78 -15.11 8.77
CA VAL A 249 10.65 -15.37 7.89
C VAL A 249 10.57 -14.31 6.78
N ALA A 250 10.68 -13.03 7.11
CA ALA A 250 10.70 -11.95 6.13
C ALA A 250 11.84 -12.10 5.11
N ARG A 251 13.01 -12.57 5.54
CA ARG A 251 14.16 -12.82 4.67
C ARG A 251 13.98 -14.04 3.76
N MET A 252 13.37 -15.12 4.27
CA MET A 252 13.09 -16.33 3.47
C MET A 252 12.05 -16.08 2.37
N PHE A 253 11.09 -15.19 2.62
CA PHE A 253 9.95 -14.98 1.73
C PHE A 253 9.92 -13.56 1.13
N GLY A 254 10.84 -12.68 1.51
CA GLY A 254 10.89 -11.26 1.13
C GLY A 254 11.44 -10.98 -0.27
N GLY A 255 11.91 -12.02 -1.00
CA GLY A 255 12.52 -11.83 -2.33
C GLY A 255 11.52 -11.55 -3.46
N HIS A 256 10.22 -11.54 -3.19
CA HIS A 256 9.18 -11.36 -4.20
C HIS A 256 8.05 -10.47 -3.69
N GLU A 257 7.41 -9.76 -4.63
CA GLU A 257 6.14 -9.05 -4.41
C GLU A 257 5.10 -9.56 -5.41
N ASP A 258 3.91 -9.86 -4.92
CA ASP A 258 2.85 -10.53 -5.67
C ASP A 258 1.70 -9.57 -5.98
N TYR A 259 1.14 -9.69 -7.20
CA TYR A 259 0.09 -8.82 -7.69
C TYR A 259 -1.02 -9.60 -8.38
N MET A 260 -2.26 -9.19 -8.10
CA MET A 260 -3.44 -9.53 -8.87
C MET A 260 -3.66 -8.44 -9.91
N ARG A 261 -3.75 -8.79 -11.19
CA ARG A 261 -4.16 -7.85 -12.22
C ARG A 261 -5.68 -7.75 -12.23
N ALA A 262 -6.20 -6.55 -11.94
CA ALA A 262 -7.62 -6.25 -12.00
C ALA A 262 -8.04 -5.80 -13.41
N TYR A 263 -7.17 -5.04 -14.09
CA TYR A 263 -7.39 -4.58 -15.45
C TYR A 263 -6.07 -4.61 -16.25
N PRO A 264 -6.10 -5.00 -17.55
CA PRO A 264 -7.21 -5.66 -18.22
C PRO A 264 -7.51 -7.05 -17.60
N PRO A 265 -8.75 -7.56 -17.73
CA PRO A 265 -9.13 -8.87 -17.18
C PRO A 265 -8.20 -9.98 -17.64
N VAL A 266 -7.98 -10.95 -16.77
CA VAL A 266 -7.10 -12.09 -17.04
C VAL A 266 -7.95 -13.30 -17.43
N GLY A 267 -7.65 -13.90 -18.58
CA GLY A 267 -8.36 -15.11 -19.05
C GLY A 267 -7.94 -16.39 -18.31
N ASN A 268 -8.74 -17.45 -18.47
CA ASN A 268 -8.56 -18.72 -17.74
C ASN A 268 -7.24 -19.47 -18.05
N SER A 269 -6.56 -19.15 -19.16
CA SER A 269 -5.28 -19.78 -19.59
C SER A 269 -4.05 -18.93 -19.24
N PHE A 270 -4.15 -18.08 -18.22
CA PHE A 270 -3.10 -17.13 -17.86
C PHE A 270 -1.83 -17.82 -17.32
N ARG A 271 -0.67 -17.39 -17.80
CA ARG A 271 0.63 -17.71 -17.20
C ARG A 271 1.10 -16.56 -16.31
N LYS A 272 1.53 -16.90 -15.11
CA LYS A 272 2.09 -15.91 -14.17
C LYS A 272 3.23 -15.14 -14.83
N LYS A 273 3.16 -13.82 -14.76
CA LYS A 273 4.15 -12.89 -15.32
C LYS A 273 5.20 -12.52 -14.29
N SER A 274 6.34 -11.98 -14.77
CA SER A 274 7.44 -11.47 -13.93
C SER A 274 7.67 -9.98 -14.10
N ASP A 275 6.80 -9.27 -14.81
CA ASP A 275 6.85 -7.81 -15.00
C ASP A 275 5.42 -7.25 -15.10
N LEU A 276 5.15 -6.13 -14.38
CA LEU A 276 3.84 -5.47 -14.41
C LEU A 276 3.55 -4.82 -15.77
N PHE A 277 4.58 -4.44 -16.52
CA PHE A 277 4.44 -3.82 -17.83
C PHE A 277 4.30 -4.83 -18.99
N ASP A 278 4.38 -6.11 -18.68
CA ASP A 278 4.02 -7.20 -19.59
C ASP A 278 2.52 -7.51 -19.42
N ILE A 279 1.68 -6.62 -19.97
CA ILE A 279 0.22 -6.60 -19.80
C ILE A 279 -0.46 -7.63 -20.71
#